data_ad6218846297405c1132e13052f8233f
#
_entry.id   ad6218846297405c1132e13052f8233f
#
_cell.length_a   1.000
_cell.length_b   1.000
_cell.length_c   1.000
_cell.angle_alpha   90.00
_cell.angle_beta   90.00
_cell.angle_gamma   90.00
#
_symmetry.space_group_name_H-M   'P 1'
#
loop_
_entity.id
_entity.type
_entity.pdbx_description
1 polymer ?
#
loop_
_entity_poly.entity_id
_entity_poly.type
_entity_poly.pdbx_seq_one_letter_code
_entity_poly.pdbx_strand_id
1 'polypeptide(L)'
;MATTGIWKVEKRLDHVIDYVINPEKTTKDGDYQELHKLDGYEKLNYETEEECFVSSLNCSTHRPYKDMMLTKELYGKKSGILGYHAFQSFKEGEITPTQAHLIGVKLAEEIWGDRFEVIVSTHTNCKHIHNHFV
;
A
#
# COMPACT_ATOMS: atom_id res chain seq x y z
N MET A 1 -14.92 2.25 -13.24
CA MET A 1 -13.92 1.34 -13.85
C MET A 1 -12.54 1.74 -13.32
N ALA A 2 -11.80 0.80 -12.76
CA ALA A 2 -10.45 1.06 -12.28
C ALA A 2 -9.42 0.94 -13.42
N THR A 3 -8.42 1.81 -13.38
CA THR A 3 -7.25 1.74 -14.25
C THR A 3 -6.05 1.26 -13.46
N THR A 4 -5.28 0.36 -14.00
CA THR A 4 -4.10 -0.22 -13.34
C THR A 4 -2.84 -0.05 -14.17
N GLY A 5 -1.70 -0.04 -13.49
CA GLY A 5 -0.39 -0.03 -14.14
C GLY A 5 0.68 -0.56 -13.18
N ILE A 6 1.79 -1.02 -13.73
CA ILE A 6 2.94 -1.52 -12.97
C ILE A 6 4.23 -1.19 -13.69
N TRP A 7 5.27 -0.83 -12.92
CA TRP A 7 6.63 -0.56 -13.44
C TRP A 7 7.71 -1.00 -12.47
N LYS A 8 8.91 -1.15 -13.00
CA LYS A 8 10.09 -1.56 -12.24
C LYS A 8 10.64 -0.41 -11.41
N VAL A 9 11.13 -0.72 -10.21
CA VAL A 9 11.90 0.19 -9.37
C VAL A 9 13.34 -0.30 -9.35
N GLU A 10 14.25 0.46 -9.94
CA GLU A 10 15.67 0.11 -10.06
C GLU A 10 16.58 0.93 -9.13
N LYS A 11 16.06 2.06 -8.62
CA LYS A 11 16.79 2.97 -7.71
C LYS A 11 15.83 3.53 -6.65
N ARG A 12 16.38 3.79 -5.46
CA ARG A 12 15.69 4.49 -4.40
C ARG A 12 14.31 3.90 -4.04
N LEU A 13 14.28 2.60 -3.78
CA LEU A 13 13.09 1.92 -3.28
C LEU A 13 12.57 2.56 -1.98
N ASP A 14 13.47 3.05 -1.13
CA ASP A 14 13.15 3.82 0.07
C ASP A 14 12.26 5.03 -0.22
N HIS A 15 12.60 5.82 -1.22
CA HIS A 15 11.81 6.99 -1.61
C HIS A 15 10.43 6.63 -2.17
N VAL A 16 10.34 5.52 -2.90
CA VAL A 16 9.04 5.04 -3.41
C VAL A 16 8.13 4.64 -2.26
N ILE A 17 8.67 3.89 -1.31
CA ILE A 17 7.93 3.48 -0.12
C ILE A 17 7.50 4.70 0.70
N ASP A 18 8.42 5.63 1.00
CA ASP A 18 8.10 6.85 1.75
C ASP A 18 7.01 7.69 1.07
N TYR A 19 7.01 7.75 -0.25
CA TYR A 19 5.97 8.44 -1.00
C TYR A 19 4.60 7.77 -0.85
N VAL A 20 4.52 6.46 -0.97
CA VAL A 20 3.23 5.76 -0.95
C VAL A 20 2.62 5.67 0.44
N ILE A 21 3.44 5.62 1.50
CA ILE A 21 2.95 5.58 2.89
C ILE A 21 2.84 6.96 3.55
N ASN A 22 3.05 8.04 2.83
CA ASN A 22 3.00 9.39 3.39
C ASN A 22 1.66 9.67 4.08
N PRO A 23 1.65 9.98 5.40
CA PRO A 23 0.42 10.19 6.17
C PRO A 23 -0.49 11.27 5.60
N GLU A 24 0.06 12.35 5.06
CA GLU A 24 -0.72 13.43 4.45
C GLU A 24 -1.56 12.98 3.25
N LYS A 25 -1.17 11.88 2.63
CA LYS A 25 -1.84 11.31 1.45
C LYS A 25 -2.79 10.16 1.79
N THR A 26 -2.54 9.48 2.88
CA THR A 26 -3.24 8.24 3.26
C THR A 26 -4.26 8.42 4.38
N THR A 27 -4.33 9.60 4.99
CA THR A 27 -5.26 9.89 6.09
C THR A 27 -6.17 11.07 5.73
N LYS A 28 -7.44 10.93 6.07
CA LYS A 28 -8.43 11.99 5.95
C LYS A 28 -9.43 11.87 7.10
N ASP A 29 -9.64 12.94 7.82
CA ASP A 29 -10.34 12.96 9.11
C ASP A 29 -11.68 12.19 9.14
N GLY A 30 -12.48 12.34 8.10
CA GLY A 30 -13.78 11.64 8.02
C GLY A 30 -13.66 10.15 7.73
N ASP A 31 -12.67 9.76 7.00
CA ASP A 31 -12.50 8.38 6.52
C ASP A 31 -11.89 7.47 7.58
N TYR A 32 -11.10 8.04 8.49
CA TYR A 32 -10.53 7.32 9.62
C TYR A 32 -11.61 6.72 10.53
N GLN A 33 -12.68 7.47 10.82
CA GLN A 33 -13.77 7.02 11.67
C GLN A 33 -14.58 5.88 11.04
N GLU A 34 -14.76 5.90 9.73
CA GLU A 34 -15.40 4.80 9.01
C GLU A 34 -14.53 3.53 9.03
N LEU A 35 -13.23 3.70 8.85
CA LEU A 35 -12.28 2.61 8.83
C LEU A 35 -12.34 1.78 10.11
N HIS A 36 -12.39 2.43 11.27
CA HIS A 36 -12.47 1.76 12.57
C HIS A 36 -13.78 1.04 12.84
N LYS A 37 -14.81 1.33 12.09
CA LYS A 37 -16.13 0.69 12.24
C LYS A 37 -16.28 -0.59 11.43
N LEU A 38 -15.34 -0.89 10.55
CA LEU A 38 -15.40 -2.05 9.68
C LEU A 38 -14.79 -3.27 10.33
N ASP A 39 -15.58 -4.32 10.45
CA ASP A 39 -15.11 -5.62 10.89
C ASP A 39 -14.01 -6.13 9.95
N GLY A 40 -12.86 -6.44 10.50
CA GLY A 40 -11.73 -6.96 9.74
C GLY A 40 -10.57 -5.99 9.58
N TYR A 41 -10.76 -4.70 9.78
CA TYR A 41 -9.64 -3.76 9.82
C TYR A 41 -8.71 -3.96 11.01
N GLU A 42 -9.23 -4.45 12.12
CA GLU A 42 -8.42 -4.87 13.27
C GLU A 42 -7.35 -5.92 12.89
N LYS A 43 -7.57 -6.62 11.79
CA LYS A 43 -6.63 -7.62 11.26
C LYS A 43 -5.56 -7.03 10.35
N LEU A 44 -5.67 -5.77 9.97
CA LEU A 44 -4.77 -5.10 9.04
C LEU A 44 -3.61 -4.37 9.73
N ASN A 45 -3.40 -4.59 11.03
CA ASN A 45 -2.26 -4.07 11.79
C ASN A 45 -2.12 -2.53 11.79
N TYR A 46 -3.22 -1.79 11.85
CA TYR A 46 -3.15 -0.36 12.13
C TYR A 46 -2.81 -0.15 13.60
N GLU A 47 -1.64 0.32 13.88
CA GLU A 47 -1.21 0.60 15.24
C GLU A 47 -1.35 2.08 15.62
N THR A 48 -1.50 2.97 14.63
CA THR A 48 -1.66 4.40 14.88
C THR A 48 -2.68 5.05 13.94
N GLU A 49 -3.26 6.15 14.38
CA GLU A 49 -4.18 6.97 13.58
C GLU A 49 -3.52 7.51 12.29
N GLU A 50 -2.22 7.66 12.29
CA GLU A 50 -1.45 8.21 11.18
C GLU A 50 -1.28 7.21 10.02
N GLU A 51 -1.48 5.92 10.26
CA GLU A 51 -1.31 4.85 9.29
C GLU A 51 -2.63 4.30 8.74
N CYS A 52 -3.65 5.12 8.66
CA CYS A 52 -5.01 4.73 8.31
C CYS A 52 -4.99 4.09 6.96
N PHE A 53 -4.85 4.21 5.92
CA PHE A 53 -4.95 3.52 4.64
C PHE A 53 -3.63 2.92 4.19
N VAL A 54 -2.90 2.31 5.11
CA VAL A 54 -1.67 1.58 4.81
C VAL A 54 -1.76 0.17 5.39
N SER A 55 -1.53 -0.83 4.56
CA SER A 55 -1.50 -2.25 4.94
C SER A 55 -0.26 -2.92 4.38
N SER A 56 0.13 -4.05 4.94
CA SER A 56 1.27 -4.81 4.46
C SER A 56 0.97 -6.30 4.35
N LEU A 57 1.63 -6.95 3.40
CA LEU A 57 1.62 -8.40 3.23
C LEU A 57 3.06 -8.89 3.37
N ASN A 58 3.26 -9.84 4.28
CA ASN A 58 4.56 -10.51 4.51
C ASN A 58 5.70 -9.58 4.95
N CYS A 59 5.42 -8.33 5.30
CA CYS A 59 6.37 -7.37 5.87
C CYS A 59 5.68 -6.46 6.88
N SER A 60 6.45 -5.68 7.61
CA SER A 60 5.93 -4.72 8.59
C SER A 60 5.52 -3.41 7.92
N THR A 61 4.40 -2.82 8.35
CA THR A 61 4.02 -1.45 7.97
C THR A 61 4.94 -0.38 8.54
N HIS A 62 5.63 -0.68 9.65
CA HIS A 62 6.53 0.28 10.32
C HIS A 62 7.91 0.40 9.70
N ARG A 63 8.40 -0.67 9.07
CA ARG A 63 9.75 -0.71 8.49
C ARG A 63 9.81 -1.52 7.20
N PRO A 64 8.91 -1.29 6.26
CA PRO A 64 8.80 -2.14 5.06
C PRO A 64 10.08 -2.16 4.23
N TYR A 65 10.75 -1.02 4.09
CA TYR A 65 12.01 -0.95 3.36
C TYR A 65 13.11 -1.84 3.98
N LYS A 66 13.23 -1.81 5.31
CA LYS A 66 14.22 -2.65 6.01
C LYS A 66 13.92 -4.14 5.83
N ASP A 67 12.66 -4.52 5.93
CA ASP A 67 12.23 -5.91 5.77
C ASP A 67 12.50 -6.38 4.34
N MET A 68 12.14 -5.59 3.33
CA MET A 68 12.40 -5.90 1.92
C MET A 68 13.89 -5.98 1.60
N MET A 69 14.72 -5.09 2.14
CA MET A 69 16.17 -5.11 1.94
C MET A 69 16.83 -6.31 2.64
N LEU A 70 16.34 -6.70 3.81
CA LEU A 70 16.81 -7.91 4.48
C LEU A 70 16.52 -9.16 3.66
N THR A 71 15.32 -9.28 3.11
CA THR A 71 14.95 -10.37 2.21
C THR A 71 15.87 -10.42 0.99
N LYS A 72 16.14 -9.28 0.37
CA LYS A 72 17.09 -9.18 -0.76
C LYS A 72 18.49 -9.61 -0.38
N GLU A 73 18.95 -9.24 0.79
CA GLU A 73 20.27 -9.63 1.31
C GLU A 73 20.36 -11.15 1.51
N LEU A 74 19.33 -11.76 2.10
CA LEU A 74 19.26 -13.20 2.32
C LEU A 74 19.31 -14.00 1.01
N TYR A 75 18.75 -13.46 -0.07
CA TYR A 75 18.75 -14.11 -1.40
C TYR A 75 19.84 -13.59 -2.35
N GLY A 76 20.76 -12.75 -1.86
CA GLY A 76 21.87 -12.21 -2.66
C GLY A 76 21.47 -11.25 -3.80
N LYS A 77 20.32 -10.59 -3.70
CA LYS A 77 19.75 -9.74 -4.77
C LYS A 77 19.77 -8.26 -4.39
N LYS A 78 20.96 -7.69 -4.20
CA LYS A 78 21.13 -6.28 -3.79
C LYS A 78 21.11 -5.27 -4.95
N SER A 79 21.21 -5.71 -6.20
CA SER A 79 21.29 -4.85 -7.38
C SER A 79 20.28 -5.22 -8.46
N GLY A 80 20.17 -4.37 -9.47
CA GLY A 80 19.21 -4.54 -10.55
C GLY A 80 17.80 -4.04 -10.17
N ILE A 81 16.79 -4.83 -10.46
CA ILE A 81 15.40 -4.49 -10.09
C ILE A 81 15.25 -4.67 -8.58
N LEU A 82 14.98 -3.57 -7.88
CA LEU A 82 14.78 -3.56 -6.43
C LEU A 82 13.37 -3.97 -6.03
N GLY A 83 12.40 -3.65 -6.85
CA GLY A 83 11.00 -3.95 -6.63
C GLY A 83 10.14 -3.50 -7.80
N TYR A 84 8.83 -3.55 -7.57
CA TYR A 84 7.84 -3.06 -8.52
C TYR A 84 6.92 -2.08 -7.81
N HIS A 85 6.48 -1.08 -8.55
CA HIS A 85 5.47 -0.13 -8.10
C HIS A 85 4.26 -0.27 -9.02
N ALA A 86 3.11 -0.57 -8.46
CA ALA A 86 1.86 -0.66 -9.19
C ALA A 86 0.85 0.34 -8.64
N PHE A 87 -0.15 0.66 -9.43
CA PHE A 87 -1.28 1.48 -9.01
C PHE A 87 -2.60 0.92 -9.52
N GLN A 88 -3.67 1.30 -8.80
CA GLN A 88 -5.05 1.08 -9.19
C GLN A 88 -5.81 2.37 -8.91
N SER A 89 -6.29 3.04 -9.95
CA SER A 89 -6.98 4.34 -9.84
C SER A 89 -8.46 4.20 -10.17
N PHE A 90 -9.29 4.87 -9.38
CA PHE A 90 -10.75 4.87 -9.53
C PHE A 90 -11.24 6.22 -10.06
N LYS A 91 -12.36 6.19 -10.75
CA LYS A 91 -13.02 7.42 -11.21
C LYS A 91 -13.55 8.22 -10.02
N GLU A 92 -13.54 9.55 -10.14
CA GLU A 92 -14.09 10.44 -9.12
C GLU A 92 -15.53 10.07 -8.77
N GLY A 93 -15.81 9.89 -7.46
CA GLY A 93 -17.15 9.53 -6.96
C GLY A 93 -17.57 8.08 -7.17
N GLU A 94 -16.71 7.23 -7.77
CA GLU A 94 -17.02 5.82 -8.01
C GLU A 94 -16.94 4.97 -6.73
N ILE A 95 -16.07 5.38 -5.81
CA ILE A 95 -15.73 4.57 -4.64
C ILE A 95 -15.36 5.44 -3.44
N THR A 96 -15.59 4.93 -2.23
CA THR A 96 -15.07 5.57 -1.01
C THR A 96 -13.61 5.16 -0.75
N PRO A 97 -12.83 5.98 -0.01
CA PRO A 97 -11.47 5.60 0.39
C PRO A 97 -11.37 4.25 1.06
N THR A 98 -12.28 3.96 1.97
CA THR A 98 -12.35 2.70 2.70
C THR A 98 -12.56 1.50 1.75
N GLN A 99 -13.51 1.61 0.83
CA GLN A 99 -13.76 0.57 -0.16
C GLN A 99 -12.57 0.39 -1.11
N ALA A 100 -11.95 1.49 -1.53
CA ALA A 100 -10.76 1.45 -2.38
C ALA A 100 -9.62 0.69 -1.70
N HIS A 101 -9.39 0.97 -0.42
CA HIS A 101 -8.33 0.28 0.34
C HIS A 101 -8.61 -1.21 0.49
N LEU A 102 -9.84 -1.60 0.85
CA LEU A 102 -10.24 -3.00 0.94
C LEU A 102 -10.05 -3.76 -0.37
N ILE A 103 -10.46 -3.14 -1.49
CA ILE A 103 -10.27 -3.72 -2.81
C ILE A 103 -8.78 -3.87 -3.13
N GLY A 104 -7.97 -2.87 -2.81
CA GLY A 104 -6.52 -2.91 -3.00
C GLY A 104 -5.85 -4.03 -2.21
N VAL A 105 -6.16 -4.15 -0.93
CA VAL A 105 -5.62 -5.23 -0.08
C VAL A 105 -6.00 -6.59 -0.63
N LYS A 106 -7.27 -6.79 -0.97
CA LYS A 106 -7.75 -8.06 -1.52
C LYS A 106 -7.07 -8.40 -2.86
N LEU A 107 -6.91 -7.43 -3.74
CA LEU A 107 -6.19 -7.60 -4.99
C LEU A 107 -4.74 -8.04 -4.75
N ALA A 108 -4.04 -7.37 -3.84
CA ALA A 108 -2.67 -7.70 -3.49
C ALA A 108 -2.54 -9.10 -2.90
N GLU A 109 -3.46 -9.50 -2.01
CA GLU A 109 -3.50 -10.85 -1.45
C GLU A 109 -3.68 -11.92 -2.52
N GLU A 110 -4.58 -11.73 -3.45
CA GLU A 110 -4.87 -12.69 -4.52
C GLU A 110 -3.71 -12.83 -5.52
N ILE A 111 -3.03 -11.73 -5.86
CA ILE A 111 -1.97 -11.75 -6.88
C ILE A 111 -0.59 -12.07 -6.28
N TRP A 112 -0.27 -11.50 -5.13
CA TRP A 112 1.09 -11.51 -4.56
C TRP A 112 1.21 -12.09 -3.16
N GLY A 113 0.09 -12.34 -2.47
CA GLY A 113 0.06 -12.63 -1.04
C GLY A 113 0.87 -13.83 -0.57
N ASP A 114 1.05 -14.83 -1.40
CA ASP A 114 1.78 -16.06 -1.05
C ASP A 114 3.28 -16.00 -1.33
N ARG A 115 3.79 -14.98 -2.03
CA ARG A 115 5.20 -14.99 -2.48
C ARG A 115 5.95 -13.69 -2.33
N PHE A 116 5.27 -12.57 -2.13
CA PHE A 116 5.92 -11.25 -2.13
C PHE A 116 5.63 -10.48 -0.86
N GLU A 117 6.58 -9.65 -0.48
CA GLU A 117 6.37 -8.56 0.48
C GLU A 117 5.73 -7.40 -0.26
N VAL A 118 4.60 -6.90 0.23
CA VAL A 118 3.85 -5.83 -0.44
C VAL A 118 3.38 -4.79 0.57
N ILE A 119 3.56 -3.52 0.25
CA ILE A 119 2.87 -2.42 0.89
C ILE A 119 1.70 -2.02 0.01
N VAL A 120 0.53 -1.90 0.61
CA VAL A 120 -0.69 -1.40 0.00
C VAL A 120 -1.05 -0.08 0.67
N SER A 121 -1.15 1.00 -0.08
CA SER A 121 -1.59 2.28 0.44
C SER A 121 -2.67 2.90 -0.44
N THR A 122 -3.55 3.69 0.17
CA THR A 122 -4.61 4.40 -0.55
C THR A 122 -4.42 5.89 -0.36
N HIS A 123 -4.20 6.61 -1.44
CA HIS A 123 -4.13 8.06 -1.44
C HIS A 123 -5.52 8.67 -1.57
N THR A 124 -5.89 9.49 -0.59
CA THR A 124 -7.22 10.06 -0.43
C THR A 124 -7.29 11.58 -0.65
N ASN A 125 -6.14 12.24 -0.79
CA ASN A 125 -6.02 13.69 -0.92
C ASN A 125 -6.16 14.21 -2.37
N CYS A 126 -6.74 13.43 -3.26
CA CYS A 126 -6.90 13.77 -4.68
C CYS A 126 -8.30 13.40 -5.18
N LYS A 127 -8.67 13.93 -6.34
CA LYS A 127 -9.99 13.68 -6.95
C LYS A 127 -10.20 12.22 -7.32
N HIS A 128 -9.15 11.57 -7.81
CA HIS A 128 -9.18 10.16 -8.16
C HIS A 128 -8.49 9.37 -7.07
N ILE A 129 -9.28 8.74 -6.20
CA ILE A 129 -8.76 7.84 -5.18
C ILE A 129 -7.98 6.73 -5.88
N HIS A 130 -6.79 6.45 -5.38
CA HIS A 130 -5.95 5.42 -5.98
C HIS A 130 -5.14 4.66 -4.94
N ASN A 131 -4.96 3.38 -5.21
CA ASN A 131 -4.10 2.50 -4.45
C ASN A 131 -2.71 2.46 -5.07
N HIS A 132 -1.71 2.36 -4.23
CA HIS A 132 -0.33 2.05 -4.59
C HIS A 132 0.06 0.70 -4.00
N PHE A 133 0.85 -0.05 -4.76
CA PHE A 133 1.42 -1.34 -4.34
C PHE A 133 2.93 -1.30 -4.59
N VAL A 134 3.72 -1.58 -3.57
CA VAL A 134 5.18 -1.62 -3.67
C VAL A 134 5.74 -2.91 -3.11
#